data_cc2e241415372670e00d736cb42a4ab2
#
_entry.id   cc2e241415372670e00d736cb42a4ab2
#
_cell.length_a   1.000
_cell.length_b   1.000
_cell.length_c   1.000
_cell.angle_alpha   90.00
_cell.angle_beta   90.00
_cell.angle_gamma   90.00
#
_symmetry.space_group_name_H-M   'P 1'
#
loop_
_entity.id
_entity.type
_entity.pdbx_description
1 polymer ?
#
loop_
_entity_poly.entity_id
_entity_poly.type
_entity_poly.pdbx_seq_one_letter_code
_entity_poly.pdbx_strand_id
1 'polypeptide(L)'
;NREVLFQICFVLGTGEERARDVFYAASENGIHYRNPKELVYAFGLRTGASYQKAGRLWQEARLLAKTGERGVDTGKTKVYTKQLREAFSQVETEEQLMAFLQEHAGELGTLHNTAYEKFMKLLGLLRSPGDYTDIKEKEYSIEEVADSYLRMQVPKTKGSRDFTLLQKVIKRHWPNATRLVNICNRKEDVSRKILLLLYVITESFYEEEEDFWMEEEEDPDTILEERFLRMNLLLDSCGMNLLDPCNPFDYVILYAMKAENEDDIASEKLEQVLGLLFEAGGEKSSL
;
A
#
# COMPACT_ATOMS: atom_id res chain seq x y z
N ASN A 1 -2.19 15.51 -0.09
CA ASN A 1 -0.95 15.78 0.65
C ASN A 1 -1.13 15.38 2.11
N ARG A 2 -0.35 14.42 2.60
CA ARG A 2 -0.42 13.85 3.96
C ARG A 2 -0.30 14.90 5.06
N GLU A 3 0.52 15.95 4.86
CA GLU A 3 0.65 17.07 5.81
C GLU A 3 -0.71 17.77 6.07
N VAL A 4 -1.49 17.99 5.02
CA VAL A 4 -2.84 18.59 5.15
C VAL A 4 -3.78 17.67 5.91
N LEU A 5 -3.66 16.35 5.74
CA LEU A 5 -4.47 15.39 6.50
C LEU A 5 -4.15 15.44 8.00
N PHE A 6 -2.88 15.52 8.36
CA PHE A 6 -2.51 15.75 9.76
C PHE A 6 -3.06 17.08 10.29
N GLN A 7 -2.97 18.17 9.52
CA GLN A 7 -3.57 19.45 9.93
C GLN A 7 -5.07 19.31 10.18
N ILE A 8 -5.80 18.61 9.31
CA ILE A 8 -7.23 18.32 9.50
C ILE A 8 -7.45 17.53 10.80
N CYS A 9 -6.67 16.47 11.04
CA CYS A 9 -6.75 15.69 12.27
C CYS A 9 -6.56 16.55 13.52
N PHE A 10 -5.56 17.43 13.54
CA PHE A 10 -5.33 18.35 14.66
C PHE A 10 -6.47 19.36 14.84
N VAL A 11 -7.01 19.92 13.76
CA VAL A 11 -8.12 20.87 13.81
C VAL A 11 -9.41 20.20 14.31
N LEU A 12 -9.66 18.98 13.88
CA LEU A 12 -10.83 18.21 14.32
C LEU A 12 -10.68 17.61 15.73
N GLY A 13 -9.48 17.69 16.32
CA GLY A 13 -9.19 17.06 17.61
C GLY A 13 -9.33 15.53 17.56
N THR A 14 -9.07 14.92 16.42
CA THR A 14 -9.08 13.46 16.31
C THR A 14 -7.88 12.90 17.08
N GLY A 15 -8.09 11.84 17.88
CA GLY A 15 -6.97 11.08 18.43
C GLY A 15 -6.21 10.32 17.34
N GLU A 16 -5.05 9.77 17.70
CA GLU A 16 -4.21 8.96 16.81
C GLU A 16 -5.02 7.83 16.12
N GLU A 17 -5.88 7.15 16.86
CA GLU A 17 -6.67 6.02 16.33
C GLU A 17 -7.64 6.45 15.23
N ARG A 18 -8.33 7.58 15.42
CA ARG A 18 -9.30 8.11 14.44
C ARG A 18 -8.64 8.83 13.27
N ALA A 19 -7.37 9.20 13.38
CA ALA A 19 -6.63 9.76 12.25
C ALA A 19 -6.65 8.83 11.03
N ARG A 20 -6.67 7.51 11.25
CA ARG A 20 -6.82 6.51 10.19
C ARG A 20 -8.04 6.79 9.32
N ASP A 21 -9.17 7.13 9.90
CA ASP A 21 -10.42 7.34 9.17
C ASP A 21 -10.34 8.57 8.26
N VAL A 22 -9.67 9.65 8.74
CA VAL A 22 -9.40 10.85 7.93
C VAL A 22 -8.48 10.53 6.74
N PHE A 23 -7.43 9.73 6.97
CA PHE A 23 -6.52 9.30 5.90
C PHE A 23 -7.24 8.41 4.88
N TYR A 24 -8.07 7.49 5.33
CA TYR A 24 -8.84 6.60 4.45
C TYR A 24 -9.88 7.35 3.61
N ALA A 25 -10.58 8.31 4.19
CA ALA A 25 -11.50 9.18 3.44
C ALA A 25 -10.80 9.94 2.30
N ALA A 26 -9.49 10.18 2.43
CA ALA A 26 -8.65 10.77 1.39
C ALA A 26 -7.97 9.73 0.49
N SER A 27 -8.34 8.44 0.57
CA SER A 27 -7.72 7.32 -0.14
C SER A 27 -6.21 7.18 0.12
N GLU A 28 -5.76 7.59 1.32
CA GLU A 28 -4.38 7.45 1.78
C GLU A 28 -4.30 6.32 2.83
N ASN A 29 -3.13 5.70 2.94
CA ASN A 29 -2.85 4.79 4.05
C ASN A 29 -2.81 5.57 5.37
N GLY A 30 -3.08 4.91 6.48
CA GLY A 30 -2.96 5.48 7.82
C GLY A 30 -1.55 6.03 8.12
N ILE A 31 -1.25 6.26 9.38
CA ILE A 31 0.03 6.82 9.84
C ILE A 31 1.18 5.87 9.48
N HIS A 32 2.26 6.42 8.93
CA HIS A 32 3.47 5.67 8.59
C HIS A 32 4.44 5.64 9.79
N TYR A 33 4.38 4.57 10.58
CA TYR A 33 5.19 4.41 11.79
C TYR A 33 6.70 4.27 11.57
N ARG A 34 7.19 4.26 10.32
CA ARG A 34 8.61 4.40 9.97
C ARG A 34 9.00 5.82 9.58
N ASN A 35 8.04 6.73 9.44
CA ASN A 35 8.32 8.12 9.16
C ASN A 35 8.45 8.90 10.47
N PRO A 36 9.64 9.38 10.84
CA PRO A 36 9.86 10.03 12.13
C PRO A 36 9.00 11.29 12.31
N LYS A 37 8.68 12.04 11.25
CA LYS A 37 7.78 13.18 11.32
C LYS A 37 6.34 12.76 11.63
N GLU A 38 5.87 11.68 11.01
CA GLU A 38 4.53 11.16 11.26
C GLU A 38 4.39 10.57 12.66
N LEU A 39 5.45 9.98 13.21
CA LEU A 39 5.48 9.54 14.61
C LEU A 39 5.32 10.73 15.58
N VAL A 40 6.02 11.83 15.34
CA VAL A 40 5.86 13.05 16.17
C VAL A 40 4.44 13.60 16.07
N TYR A 41 3.83 13.56 14.89
CA TYR A 41 2.44 13.99 14.72
C TYR A 41 1.45 13.01 15.38
N ALA A 42 1.68 11.70 15.25
CA ALA A 42 0.88 10.68 15.93
C ALA A 42 0.92 10.86 17.46
N PHE A 43 2.11 11.06 18.02
CA PHE A 43 2.28 11.41 19.44
C PHE A 43 1.49 12.69 19.81
N GLY A 44 1.59 13.74 18.99
CA GLY A 44 0.84 14.98 19.21
C GLY A 44 -0.68 14.77 19.20
N LEU A 45 -1.20 13.95 18.28
CA LEU A 45 -2.62 13.60 18.23
C LEU A 45 -3.05 12.78 19.45
N ARG A 46 -2.23 11.82 19.90
CA ARG A 46 -2.49 10.99 21.07
C ARG A 46 -2.53 11.77 22.36
N THR A 47 -1.59 12.72 22.52
CA THR A 47 -1.48 13.54 23.73
C THR A 47 -2.34 14.81 23.73
N GLY A 48 -3.11 15.05 22.65
CA GLY A 48 -3.93 16.25 22.51
C GLY A 48 -3.13 17.54 22.34
N ALA A 49 -1.87 17.45 21.87
CA ALA A 49 -1.04 18.61 21.58
C ALA A 49 -1.58 19.41 20.39
N SER A 50 -1.25 20.69 20.28
CA SER A 50 -1.56 21.47 19.10
C SER A 50 -0.64 21.10 17.92
N TYR A 51 -1.10 21.33 16.68
CA TYR A 51 -0.26 21.17 15.48
C TYR A 51 1.04 21.96 15.55
N GLN A 52 0.98 23.19 16.11
CA GLN A 52 2.17 24.03 16.29
C GLN A 52 3.16 23.42 17.29
N LYS A 53 2.66 22.81 18.38
CA LYS A 53 3.51 22.11 19.35
C LYS A 53 4.16 20.86 18.72
N ALA A 54 3.40 20.05 18.00
CA ALA A 54 3.93 18.91 17.27
C ALA A 54 4.97 19.33 16.22
N GLY A 55 4.75 20.46 15.55
CA GLY A 55 5.75 21.03 14.62
C GLY A 55 7.05 21.44 15.29
N ARG A 56 7.00 22.01 16.50
CA ARG A 56 8.21 22.32 17.29
C ARG A 56 8.96 21.07 17.72
N LEU A 57 8.25 20.08 18.27
CA LEU A 57 8.84 18.79 18.63
C LEU A 57 9.52 18.11 17.42
N TRP A 58 8.93 18.22 16.22
CA TRP A 58 9.58 17.73 15.02
C TRP A 58 10.89 18.47 14.70
N GLN A 59 10.94 19.79 14.86
CA GLN A 59 12.18 20.53 14.62
C GLN A 59 13.28 20.11 15.60
N GLU A 60 12.95 19.89 16.88
CA GLU A 60 13.88 19.39 17.90
C GLU A 60 14.37 17.98 17.56
N ALA A 61 13.44 17.04 17.26
CA ALA A 61 13.77 15.68 16.86
C ALA A 61 14.67 15.63 15.61
N ARG A 62 14.40 16.48 14.62
CA ARG A 62 15.20 16.56 13.38
C ARG A 62 16.64 17.03 13.64
N LEU A 63 16.87 17.89 14.63
CA LEU A 63 18.21 18.32 15.01
C LEU A 63 18.97 17.18 15.67
N LEU A 64 18.34 16.42 16.56
CA LEU A 64 18.92 15.24 17.19
C LEU A 64 19.28 14.14 16.17
N ALA A 65 18.40 13.89 15.20
CA ALA A 65 18.67 12.91 14.15
C ALA A 65 19.84 13.28 13.21
N LYS A 66 20.19 14.56 13.10
CA LYS A 66 21.35 15.02 12.31
C LYS A 66 22.68 14.87 13.05
N THR A 67 22.66 14.82 14.37
CA THR A 67 23.86 14.67 15.20
C THR A 67 24.21 13.21 15.49
N GLY A 68 23.25 12.28 15.30
CA GLY A 68 23.51 10.85 15.33
C GLY A 68 24.23 10.44 14.04
N GLU A 69 25.44 9.89 14.14
CA GLU A 69 26.13 9.26 13.03
C GLU A 69 25.17 8.25 12.38
N ARG A 70 25.03 8.31 11.04
CA ARG A 70 24.34 7.26 10.28
C ARG A 70 25.08 5.96 10.57
N GLY A 71 24.55 5.19 11.53
CA GLY A 71 25.10 3.88 11.85
C GLY A 71 25.18 3.08 10.55
N VAL A 72 26.38 2.69 10.20
CA VAL A 72 26.64 1.67 9.17
C VAL A 72 25.75 0.49 9.53
N ASP A 73 25.01 -0.02 8.54
CA ASP A 73 24.16 -1.21 8.66
C ASP A 73 24.99 -2.40 9.21
N THR A 74 25.03 -2.47 10.53
CA THR A 74 25.68 -3.55 11.25
C THR A 74 24.64 -4.62 11.49
N GLY A 75 24.28 -5.41 10.47
CA GLY A 75 23.62 -6.72 10.58
C GLY A 75 22.66 -7.00 11.76
N LYS A 76 22.13 -5.94 12.38
CA LYS A 76 21.26 -6.02 13.55
C LYS A 76 19.86 -6.46 13.15
N THR A 77 19.28 -7.27 13.96
CA THR A 77 17.93 -7.84 13.93
C THR A 77 16.94 -6.94 13.21
N LYS A 78 16.37 -7.44 12.11
CA LYS A 78 15.33 -6.72 11.33
C LYS A 78 14.16 -6.41 12.26
N VAL A 79 13.98 -5.15 12.65
CA VAL A 79 12.81 -4.71 13.42
C VAL A 79 11.66 -4.51 12.44
N TYR A 80 10.58 -5.23 12.65
CA TYR A 80 9.39 -5.13 11.81
C TYR A 80 8.58 -3.86 12.16
N THR A 81 7.88 -3.29 11.20
CA THR A 81 7.03 -2.11 11.39
C THR A 81 6.00 -2.31 12.50
N LYS A 82 5.48 -3.54 12.67
CA LYS A 82 4.56 -3.90 13.74
C LYS A 82 5.20 -3.75 15.12
N GLN A 83 6.42 -4.26 15.30
CA GLN A 83 7.18 -4.14 16.55
C GLN A 83 7.49 -2.67 16.88
N LEU A 84 7.87 -1.89 15.85
CA LEU A 84 8.13 -0.46 16.03
C LEU A 84 6.85 0.29 16.45
N ARG A 85 5.70 -0.04 15.87
CA ARG A 85 4.40 0.51 16.25
C ARG A 85 4.00 0.12 17.67
N GLU A 86 4.20 -1.13 18.07
CA GLU A 86 3.93 -1.62 19.41
C GLU A 86 4.82 -0.90 20.45
N ALA A 87 6.12 -0.78 20.17
CA ALA A 87 7.03 -0.03 21.03
C ALA A 87 6.66 1.45 21.12
N PHE A 88 6.31 2.07 20.00
CA PHE A 88 5.86 3.48 19.96
C PHE A 88 4.54 3.69 20.74
N SER A 89 3.67 2.71 20.83
CA SER A 89 2.40 2.82 21.58
C SER A 89 2.61 3.07 23.07
N GLN A 90 3.79 2.70 23.62
CA GLN A 90 4.16 2.90 25.02
C GLN A 90 4.78 4.26 25.31
N VAL A 91 4.98 5.10 24.28
CA VAL A 91 5.58 6.42 24.44
C VAL A 91 4.52 7.43 24.91
N GLU A 92 4.64 7.93 26.13
CA GLU A 92 3.65 8.81 26.76
C GLU A 92 4.15 10.25 26.97
N THR A 93 5.48 10.47 27.07
CA THR A 93 6.08 11.79 27.31
C THR A 93 6.96 12.25 26.17
N GLU A 94 7.26 13.56 26.14
CA GLU A 94 8.13 14.16 25.11
C GLU A 94 9.56 13.64 25.23
N GLU A 95 10.06 13.40 26.45
CA GLU A 95 11.37 12.83 26.70
C GLU A 95 11.43 11.38 26.17
N GLN A 96 10.40 10.60 26.42
CA GLN A 96 10.30 9.24 25.88
C GLN A 96 10.22 9.24 24.35
N LEU A 97 9.50 10.21 23.75
CA LEU A 97 9.46 10.37 22.29
C LEU A 97 10.85 10.62 21.72
N MET A 98 11.61 11.56 22.32
CA MET A 98 12.96 11.87 21.84
C MET A 98 13.91 10.69 22.02
N ALA A 99 13.84 9.98 23.15
CA ALA A 99 14.61 8.77 23.40
C ALA A 99 14.27 7.67 22.37
N PHE A 100 12.98 7.44 22.12
CA PHE A 100 12.49 6.47 21.12
C PHE A 100 13.03 6.80 19.72
N LEU A 101 12.94 8.07 19.28
CA LEU A 101 13.43 8.49 17.96
C LEU A 101 14.95 8.34 17.83
N GLN A 102 15.70 8.52 18.90
CA GLN A 102 17.15 8.30 18.92
C GLN A 102 17.50 6.81 18.88
N GLU A 103 16.86 5.99 19.73
CA GLU A 103 17.10 4.55 19.81
C GLU A 103 16.82 3.86 18.48
N HIS A 104 15.72 4.24 17.81
CA HIS A 104 15.30 3.67 16.54
C HIS A 104 15.75 4.47 15.30
N ALA A 105 16.68 5.40 15.44
CA ALA A 105 17.13 6.27 14.33
C ALA A 105 17.62 5.49 13.11
N GLY A 106 18.25 4.32 13.31
CA GLY A 106 18.70 3.42 12.25
C GLY A 106 17.59 2.68 11.50
N GLU A 107 16.39 2.61 12.08
CA GLU A 107 15.23 1.88 11.56
C GLU A 107 14.19 2.83 10.96
N LEU A 108 14.15 4.07 11.46
CA LEU A 108 13.27 5.12 10.97
C LEU A 108 13.77 5.69 9.64
N GLY A 109 12.83 5.95 8.75
CA GLY A 109 13.13 6.47 7.40
C GLY A 109 13.75 5.44 6.46
N THR A 110 13.90 4.18 6.88
CA THR A 110 14.34 3.08 6.01
C THR A 110 13.18 2.54 5.18
N LEU A 111 13.51 1.99 4.01
CA LEU A 111 12.51 1.32 3.16
C LEU A 111 12.11 -0.02 3.76
N HIS A 112 10.84 -0.42 3.57
CA HIS A 112 10.29 -1.68 4.04
C HIS A 112 10.93 -2.89 3.31
N ASN A 113 11.81 -3.63 3.99
CA ASN A 113 12.48 -4.78 3.37
C ASN A 113 11.50 -5.91 3.06
N THR A 114 10.63 -6.29 4.02
CA THR A 114 9.64 -7.35 3.81
C THR A 114 8.70 -7.04 2.65
N ALA A 115 8.17 -5.81 2.59
CA ALA A 115 7.33 -5.38 1.48
C ALA A 115 8.08 -5.41 0.14
N TYR A 116 9.36 -5.04 0.14
CA TYR A 116 10.20 -5.10 -1.05
C TYR A 116 10.46 -6.55 -1.51
N GLU A 117 10.77 -7.46 -0.60
CA GLU A 117 10.96 -8.88 -0.91
C GLU A 117 9.68 -9.49 -1.54
N LYS A 118 8.51 -9.18 -0.95
CA LYS A 118 7.21 -9.60 -1.51
C LYS A 118 6.95 -8.96 -2.87
N PHE A 119 7.18 -7.65 -3.01
CA PHE A 119 7.05 -6.95 -4.28
C PHE A 119 7.94 -7.57 -5.38
N MET A 120 9.20 -7.85 -5.07
CA MET A 120 10.12 -8.46 -6.04
C MET A 120 9.70 -9.87 -6.43
N LYS A 121 9.15 -10.66 -5.48
CA LYS A 121 8.60 -11.98 -5.79
C LYS A 121 7.41 -11.86 -6.75
N LEU A 122 6.41 -11.04 -6.42
CA LEU A 122 5.22 -10.86 -7.27
C LEU A 122 5.56 -10.27 -8.64
N LEU A 123 6.46 -9.29 -8.69
CA LEU A 123 6.93 -8.71 -9.96
C LEU A 123 7.70 -9.75 -10.79
N GLY A 124 8.44 -10.64 -10.14
CA GLY A 124 9.17 -11.74 -10.78
C GLY A 124 8.25 -12.68 -11.54
N LEU A 125 7.10 -13.06 -10.94
CA LEU A 125 6.08 -13.88 -11.60
C LEU A 125 5.59 -13.27 -12.91
N LEU A 126 5.37 -11.96 -12.94
CA LEU A 126 4.92 -11.25 -14.14
C LEU A 126 6.04 -11.05 -15.18
N ARG A 127 7.30 -11.04 -14.74
CA ARG A 127 8.45 -10.89 -15.64
C ARG A 127 8.83 -12.20 -16.32
N SER A 128 8.68 -13.32 -15.63
CA SER A 128 9.03 -14.66 -16.11
C SER A 128 7.86 -15.63 -15.95
N PRO A 129 6.73 -15.40 -16.61
CA PRO A 129 5.55 -16.26 -16.48
C PRO A 129 5.81 -17.69 -17.02
N GLY A 130 6.80 -17.89 -17.89
CA GLY A 130 7.17 -19.20 -18.41
C GLY A 130 7.73 -20.18 -17.39
N ASP A 131 8.17 -19.69 -16.22
CA ASP A 131 8.58 -20.53 -15.09
C ASP A 131 7.36 -21.24 -14.43
N TYR A 132 6.14 -20.78 -14.73
CA TYR A 132 4.87 -21.20 -14.13
C TYR A 132 3.81 -21.63 -15.17
N THR A 133 4.11 -21.49 -16.45
CA THR A 133 3.22 -21.87 -17.57
C THR A 133 4.02 -22.56 -18.67
N ASP A 134 3.42 -23.46 -19.43
CA ASP A 134 4.04 -24.15 -20.59
C ASP A 134 4.37 -23.22 -21.78
N ILE A 135 4.27 -21.91 -21.60
CA ILE A 135 4.54 -20.91 -22.62
C ILE A 135 6.04 -20.62 -22.64
N LYS A 136 6.67 -20.70 -23.82
CA LYS A 136 8.10 -20.43 -24.04
C LYS A 136 8.57 -19.17 -23.30
N GLU A 137 9.68 -19.35 -22.56
CA GLU A 137 10.40 -18.34 -21.80
C GLU A 137 10.53 -17.01 -22.54
N LYS A 138 9.70 -16.02 -22.18
CA LYS A 138 9.88 -14.63 -22.51
C LYS A 138 10.03 -13.87 -21.22
N GLU A 139 11.20 -13.32 -20.98
CA GLU A 139 11.38 -12.37 -19.89
C GLU A 139 10.85 -10.99 -20.31
N TYR A 140 9.89 -10.48 -19.54
CA TYR A 140 9.33 -9.15 -19.76
C TYR A 140 10.13 -8.06 -19.03
N SER A 141 10.38 -6.94 -19.70
CA SER A 141 10.90 -5.74 -19.06
C SER A 141 9.86 -5.15 -18.08
N ILE A 142 10.32 -4.29 -17.16
CA ILE A 142 9.40 -3.60 -16.21
C ILE A 142 8.37 -2.75 -16.95
N GLU A 143 8.76 -2.15 -18.07
CA GLU A 143 7.89 -1.35 -18.94
C GLU A 143 6.80 -2.23 -19.58
N GLU A 144 7.17 -3.40 -20.08
CA GLU A 144 6.22 -4.36 -20.65
C GLU A 144 5.26 -4.88 -19.59
N VAL A 145 5.72 -5.23 -18.38
CA VAL A 145 4.85 -5.62 -17.27
C VAL A 145 3.87 -4.50 -16.90
N ALA A 146 4.36 -3.25 -16.81
CA ALA A 146 3.50 -2.11 -16.50
C ALA A 146 2.42 -1.88 -17.56
N ASP A 147 2.74 -2.09 -18.84
CA ASP A 147 1.82 -1.86 -19.95
C ASP A 147 0.88 -3.06 -20.19
N SER A 148 1.33 -4.30 -19.98
CA SER A 148 0.56 -5.51 -20.27
C SER A 148 -0.33 -5.96 -19.11
N TYR A 149 0.17 -5.89 -17.87
CA TYR A 149 -0.53 -6.42 -16.71
C TYR A 149 -1.09 -5.33 -15.78
N LEU A 150 -0.36 -4.24 -15.54
CA LEU A 150 -0.76 -3.26 -14.54
C LEU A 150 -1.60 -2.11 -15.10
N ARG A 151 -1.68 -1.97 -16.40
CA ARG A 151 -2.40 -0.85 -17.01
C ARG A 151 -3.91 -0.95 -16.86
N MET A 152 -4.49 -2.12 -17.06
CA MET A 152 -5.90 -2.47 -16.80
C MET A 152 -6.89 -1.37 -17.21
N GLN A 153 -6.90 -0.96 -18.47
CA GLN A 153 -7.80 0.08 -19.03
C GLN A 153 -7.64 1.50 -18.42
N VAL A 154 -6.71 1.71 -17.48
CA VAL A 154 -6.45 3.04 -16.94
C VAL A 154 -5.73 3.89 -17.99
N PRO A 155 -6.28 5.07 -18.39
CA PRO A 155 -5.74 5.86 -19.48
C PRO A 155 -4.32 6.37 -19.24
N LYS A 156 -3.43 6.37 -20.26
CA LYS A 156 -2.05 6.91 -20.18
C LYS A 156 -2.00 8.43 -20.02
N THR A 157 -2.99 9.14 -20.54
CA THR A 157 -3.00 10.61 -20.58
C THR A 157 -3.02 11.22 -19.17
N LYS A 158 -2.16 12.21 -18.94
CA LYS A 158 -2.19 12.99 -17.69
C LYS A 158 -3.48 13.82 -17.64
N GLY A 159 -4.40 13.37 -16.79
CA GLY A 159 -5.57 14.12 -16.36
C GLY A 159 -6.44 14.73 -17.47
N SER A 160 -7.52 14.08 -17.84
CA SER A 160 -8.58 14.76 -18.54
C SER A 160 -9.32 15.69 -17.56
N ARG A 161 -9.69 16.91 -18.01
CA ARG A 161 -10.59 17.81 -17.26
C ARG A 161 -11.92 17.12 -16.98
N ASP A 162 -12.28 16.18 -17.83
CA ASP A 162 -13.56 15.47 -17.82
C ASP A 162 -13.62 14.28 -16.85
N PHE A 163 -12.51 13.88 -16.24
CA PHE A 163 -12.51 12.80 -15.25
C PHE A 163 -13.25 13.18 -13.97
N THR A 164 -14.08 12.27 -13.49
CA THR A 164 -14.72 12.36 -12.17
C THR A 164 -13.67 12.38 -11.06
N LEU A 165 -14.08 12.75 -9.84
CA LEU A 165 -13.19 12.75 -8.69
C LEU A 165 -12.60 11.35 -8.44
N LEU A 166 -13.42 10.29 -8.52
CA LEU A 166 -13.01 8.91 -8.33
C LEU A 166 -11.99 8.47 -9.37
N GLN A 167 -12.23 8.74 -10.66
CA GLN A 167 -11.28 8.45 -11.74
C GLN A 167 -9.93 9.15 -11.51
N LYS A 168 -9.95 10.44 -11.07
CA LYS A 168 -8.74 11.20 -10.74
C LYS A 168 -7.97 10.60 -9.57
N VAL A 169 -8.67 10.15 -8.53
CA VAL A 169 -8.06 9.50 -7.36
C VAL A 169 -7.41 8.18 -7.75
N ILE A 170 -8.14 7.31 -8.46
CA ILE A 170 -7.62 6.03 -8.93
C ILE A 170 -6.38 6.25 -9.79
N LYS A 171 -6.49 7.08 -10.81
CA LYS A 171 -5.40 7.35 -11.76
C LYS A 171 -4.15 7.92 -11.10
N ARG A 172 -4.31 8.84 -10.15
CA ARG A 172 -3.17 9.44 -9.42
C ARG A 172 -2.33 8.39 -8.70
N HIS A 173 -2.96 7.38 -8.18
CA HIS A 173 -2.33 6.35 -7.36
C HIS A 173 -2.01 5.07 -8.12
N TRP A 174 -2.37 5.02 -9.42
CA TRP A 174 -2.13 3.85 -10.25
C TRP A 174 -0.62 3.68 -10.53
N PRO A 175 -0.08 2.46 -10.42
CA PRO A 175 1.32 2.20 -10.71
C PRO A 175 1.66 2.48 -12.18
N ASN A 176 2.89 2.91 -12.43
CA ASN A 176 3.46 3.09 -13.75
C ASN A 176 4.90 2.58 -13.78
N ALA A 177 5.46 2.38 -14.98
CA ALA A 177 6.81 1.85 -15.14
C ALA A 177 7.86 2.63 -14.34
N THR A 178 7.82 3.96 -14.36
CA THR A 178 8.79 4.80 -13.62
C THR A 178 8.75 4.50 -12.13
N ARG A 179 7.56 4.33 -11.56
CA ARG A 179 7.40 4.03 -10.14
C ARG A 179 7.92 2.63 -9.80
N LEU A 180 7.60 1.63 -10.64
CA LEU A 180 8.13 0.28 -10.47
C LEU A 180 9.66 0.25 -10.52
N VAL A 181 10.27 0.93 -11.52
CA VAL A 181 11.74 1.07 -11.62
C VAL A 181 12.34 1.75 -10.39
N ASN A 182 11.68 2.80 -9.87
CA ASN A 182 12.15 3.46 -8.65
C ASN A 182 12.12 2.53 -7.43
N ILE A 183 11.07 1.70 -7.31
CA ILE A 183 10.98 0.71 -6.22
C ILE A 183 12.06 -0.36 -6.40
N CYS A 184 12.24 -0.93 -7.59
CA CYS A 184 13.30 -1.92 -7.87
C CYS A 184 14.69 -1.38 -7.51
N ASN A 185 14.94 -0.10 -7.80
CA ASN A 185 16.19 0.58 -7.48
C ASN A 185 16.27 1.12 -6.03
N ARG A 186 15.33 0.78 -5.17
CA ARG A 186 15.27 1.22 -3.78
C ARG A 186 15.26 2.76 -3.62
N LYS A 187 14.75 3.49 -4.60
CA LYS A 187 14.56 4.96 -4.56
C LYS A 187 13.21 5.36 -3.99
N GLU A 188 12.22 4.47 -4.06
CA GLU A 188 10.86 4.65 -3.54
C GLU A 188 10.47 3.39 -2.75
N ASP A 189 9.68 3.57 -1.70
CA ASP A 189 9.18 2.46 -0.91
C ASP A 189 7.98 1.78 -1.58
N VAL A 190 7.78 0.51 -1.29
CA VAL A 190 6.64 -0.25 -1.78
C VAL A 190 5.38 0.23 -1.10
N SER A 191 4.44 0.74 -1.87
CA SER A 191 3.15 1.14 -1.33
C SER A 191 2.20 -0.05 -1.22
N ARG A 192 1.32 0.00 -0.21
CA ARG A 192 0.27 -0.99 -0.01
C ARG A 192 -0.57 -1.24 -1.27
N LYS A 193 -0.92 -0.18 -2.00
CA LYS A 193 -1.72 -0.27 -3.24
C LYS A 193 -1.01 -1.07 -4.33
N ILE A 194 0.30 -0.91 -4.48
CA ILE A 194 1.10 -1.68 -5.45
C ILE A 194 1.12 -3.16 -5.07
N LEU A 195 1.31 -3.48 -3.78
CA LEU A 195 1.27 -4.88 -3.33
C LEU A 195 -0.08 -5.53 -3.58
N LEU A 196 -1.17 -4.84 -3.27
CA LEU A 196 -2.53 -5.35 -3.51
C LEU A 196 -2.79 -5.61 -4.99
N LEU A 197 -2.41 -4.68 -5.87
CA LEU A 197 -2.58 -4.85 -7.31
C LEU A 197 -1.75 -6.01 -7.86
N LEU A 198 -0.47 -6.08 -7.48
CA LEU A 198 0.38 -7.18 -7.91
C LEU A 198 -0.16 -8.53 -7.42
N TYR A 199 -0.65 -8.59 -6.18
CA TYR A 199 -1.22 -9.81 -5.64
C TYR A 199 -2.44 -10.27 -6.45
N VAL A 200 -3.42 -9.39 -6.70
CA VAL A 200 -4.62 -9.72 -7.50
C VAL A 200 -4.24 -10.18 -8.92
N ILE A 201 -3.23 -9.56 -9.53
CA ILE A 201 -2.81 -9.89 -10.90
C ILE A 201 -2.06 -11.22 -10.96
N THR A 202 -1.36 -11.58 -9.88
CA THR A 202 -0.56 -12.82 -9.84
C THR A 202 -1.29 -13.97 -9.15
N GLU A 203 -2.53 -13.79 -8.74
CA GLU A 203 -3.28 -14.80 -8.00
C GLU A 203 -3.39 -16.11 -8.79
N SER A 204 -3.75 -16.04 -10.05
CA SER A 204 -3.85 -17.20 -10.94
C SER A 204 -2.56 -18.03 -11.06
N PHE A 205 -1.39 -17.42 -10.83
CA PHE A 205 -0.11 -18.16 -10.83
C PHE A 205 0.11 -19.00 -9.56
N TYR A 206 -0.68 -18.78 -8.51
CA TYR A 206 -0.59 -19.56 -7.26
C TYR A 206 -1.64 -20.67 -7.22
N GLU A 207 -2.79 -20.47 -7.85
CA GLU A 207 -3.89 -21.45 -7.88
C GLU A 207 -3.45 -22.72 -8.61
N GLU A 208 -2.66 -22.63 -9.68
CA GLU A 208 -2.14 -23.79 -10.41
C GLU A 208 -1.24 -24.74 -9.56
N GLU A 209 -0.59 -24.24 -8.50
CA GLU A 209 0.25 -25.07 -7.62
C GLU A 209 -0.58 -25.81 -6.53
N GLU A 210 -1.74 -25.27 -6.14
CA GLU A 210 -2.58 -25.80 -5.06
C GLU A 210 -3.71 -26.70 -5.57
N ASP A 211 -4.26 -26.46 -6.78
CA ASP A 211 -5.40 -27.17 -7.37
C ASP A 211 -5.13 -28.66 -7.67
N PHE A 212 -3.88 -29.09 -7.67
CA PHE A 212 -3.54 -30.50 -7.89
C PHE A 212 -4.12 -31.47 -6.84
N TRP A 213 -4.61 -30.97 -5.70
CA TRP A 213 -5.08 -31.78 -4.57
C TRP A 213 -6.56 -31.56 -4.19
N MET A 214 -7.30 -30.65 -4.84
CA MET A 214 -8.68 -30.35 -4.53
C MET A 214 -9.61 -30.82 -5.67
N GLU A 215 -10.37 -31.91 -5.44
CA GLU A 215 -11.39 -32.43 -6.35
C GLU A 215 -12.83 -31.95 -6.01
N GLU A 216 -13.01 -31.04 -5.06
CA GLU A 216 -14.33 -30.55 -4.64
C GLU A 216 -14.58 -29.14 -5.16
N GLU A 217 -15.74 -28.93 -5.80
CA GLU A 217 -16.24 -27.59 -6.19
C GLU A 217 -16.33 -26.70 -4.95
N GLU A 218 -15.50 -25.66 -4.87
CA GLU A 218 -15.54 -24.72 -3.77
C GLU A 218 -16.68 -23.70 -3.93
N ASP A 219 -17.39 -23.44 -2.84
CA ASP A 219 -18.41 -22.40 -2.80
C ASP A 219 -17.77 -21.01 -3.01
N PRO A 220 -18.34 -20.13 -3.88
CA PRO A 220 -17.81 -18.79 -4.14
C PRO A 220 -17.55 -17.93 -2.88
N ASP A 221 -18.32 -18.13 -1.83
CA ASP A 221 -18.09 -17.42 -0.56
C ASP A 221 -16.83 -17.92 0.15
N THR A 222 -16.53 -19.22 0.08
CA THR A 222 -15.30 -19.83 0.59
C THR A 222 -14.08 -19.28 -0.15
N ILE A 223 -14.12 -19.23 -1.48
CA ILE A 223 -13.06 -18.64 -2.31
C ILE A 223 -12.79 -17.19 -1.92
N LEU A 224 -13.85 -16.40 -1.73
CA LEU A 224 -13.69 -15.00 -1.31
C LEU A 224 -13.04 -14.87 0.09
N GLU A 225 -13.46 -15.71 1.04
CA GLU A 225 -12.89 -15.70 2.40
C GLU A 225 -11.41 -16.06 2.37
N GLU A 226 -11.00 -17.05 1.60
CA GLU A 226 -9.59 -17.43 1.44
C GLU A 226 -8.77 -16.33 0.79
N ARG A 227 -9.22 -15.76 -0.32
CA ARG A 227 -8.59 -14.63 -1.00
C ARG A 227 -8.43 -13.45 -0.05
N PHE A 228 -9.47 -13.13 0.71
CA PHE A 228 -9.44 -12.08 1.73
C PHE A 228 -8.42 -12.37 2.82
N LEU A 229 -8.38 -13.59 3.34
CA LEU A 229 -7.43 -14.01 4.38
C LEU A 229 -5.99 -13.95 3.87
N ARG A 230 -5.70 -14.53 2.71
CA ARG A 230 -4.36 -14.54 2.10
C ARG A 230 -3.84 -13.12 1.87
N MET A 231 -4.68 -12.20 1.36
CA MET A 231 -4.31 -10.81 1.15
C MET A 231 -4.05 -10.06 2.46
N ASN A 232 -4.87 -10.32 3.50
CA ASN A 232 -4.64 -9.74 4.82
C ASN A 232 -3.37 -10.28 5.48
N LEU A 233 -3.02 -11.55 5.31
CA LEU A 233 -1.75 -12.12 5.77
C LEU A 233 -0.56 -11.47 5.06
N LEU A 234 -0.66 -11.21 3.74
CA LEU A 234 0.35 -10.47 3.01
C LEU A 234 0.55 -9.06 3.60
N LEU A 235 -0.53 -8.33 3.83
CA LEU A 235 -0.48 -6.98 4.39
C LEU A 235 0.07 -6.96 5.81
N ASP A 236 -0.40 -7.87 6.69
CA ASP A 236 0.07 -7.96 8.08
C ASP A 236 1.56 -8.31 8.13
N SER A 237 2.03 -9.24 7.28
CA SER A 237 3.45 -9.58 7.19
C SER A 237 4.34 -8.39 6.81
N CYS A 238 3.78 -7.41 6.10
CA CYS A 238 4.45 -6.16 5.73
C CYS A 238 4.22 -5.04 6.77
N GLY A 239 3.48 -5.28 7.86
CA GLY A 239 3.09 -4.26 8.83
C GLY A 239 2.19 -3.17 8.24
N MET A 240 1.42 -3.52 7.21
CA MET A 240 0.48 -2.63 6.55
C MET A 240 -0.93 -2.82 7.11
N ASN A 241 -1.79 -1.80 6.95
CA ASN A 241 -3.19 -1.91 7.35
C ASN A 241 -3.89 -2.99 6.53
N LEU A 242 -4.73 -3.78 7.19
CA LEU A 242 -5.56 -4.80 6.56
C LEU A 242 -6.59 -4.17 5.60
N LEU A 243 -7.24 -5.00 4.80
CA LEU A 243 -8.32 -4.57 3.91
C LEU A 243 -9.47 -3.94 4.71
N ASP A 244 -9.97 -2.83 4.22
CA ASP A 244 -11.08 -2.09 4.82
C ASP A 244 -12.11 -1.75 3.74
N PRO A 245 -13.32 -2.34 3.78
CA PRO A 245 -14.38 -2.07 2.80
C PRO A 245 -14.78 -0.59 2.72
N CYS A 246 -14.51 0.20 3.77
CA CYS A 246 -14.77 1.63 3.76
C CYS A 246 -13.73 2.44 2.96
N ASN A 247 -12.58 1.84 2.63
CA ASN A 247 -11.60 2.45 1.74
C ASN A 247 -12.01 2.23 0.29
N PRO A 248 -12.19 3.29 -0.53
CA PRO A 248 -12.66 3.14 -1.91
C PRO A 248 -11.76 2.27 -2.79
N PHE A 249 -10.43 2.28 -2.56
CA PHE A 249 -9.52 1.43 -3.31
C PHE A 249 -9.64 -0.04 -2.90
N ASP A 250 -9.72 -0.31 -1.59
CA ASP A 250 -9.89 -1.66 -1.08
C ASP A 250 -11.24 -2.26 -1.49
N TYR A 251 -12.29 -1.42 -1.55
CA TYR A 251 -13.60 -1.84 -2.03
C TYR A 251 -13.53 -2.35 -3.48
N VAL A 252 -12.80 -1.67 -4.37
CA VAL A 252 -12.60 -2.12 -5.76
C VAL A 252 -11.86 -3.47 -5.79
N ILE A 253 -10.83 -3.63 -4.95
CA ILE A 253 -10.08 -4.89 -4.84
C ILE A 253 -10.98 -6.01 -4.33
N LEU A 254 -11.72 -5.78 -3.24
CA LEU A 254 -12.67 -6.75 -2.67
C LEU A 254 -13.75 -7.17 -3.67
N TYR A 255 -14.26 -6.20 -4.44
CA TYR A 255 -15.23 -6.48 -5.49
C TYR A 255 -14.65 -7.34 -6.61
N ALA A 256 -13.41 -7.08 -7.00
CA ALA A 256 -12.71 -7.88 -8.02
C ALA A 256 -12.43 -9.32 -7.54
N MET A 257 -12.19 -9.51 -6.24
CA MET A 257 -11.94 -10.82 -5.64
C MET A 257 -13.20 -11.68 -5.50
N LYS A 258 -14.38 -11.08 -5.59
CA LYS A 258 -15.65 -11.83 -5.50
C LYS A 258 -15.84 -12.68 -6.75
N ALA A 259 -15.65 -13.97 -6.62
CA ALA A 259 -15.99 -14.95 -7.66
C ALA A 259 -17.52 -15.12 -7.75
N GLU A 260 -18.01 -15.40 -8.94
CA GLU A 260 -19.39 -15.88 -9.18
C GLU A 260 -19.38 -17.38 -9.49
N ASN A 261 -18.23 -17.87 -9.96
CA ASN A 261 -17.92 -19.27 -10.20
C ASN A 261 -16.41 -19.50 -10.03
N GLU A 262 -15.96 -20.74 -10.03
CA GLU A 262 -14.57 -21.15 -9.82
C GLU A 262 -13.61 -20.61 -10.88
N ASP A 263 -14.09 -20.42 -12.11
CA ASP A 263 -13.27 -19.93 -13.24
C ASP A 263 -13.02 -18.41 -13.20
N ASP A 264 -13.61 -17.69 -12.24
CA ASP A 264 -13.51 -16.24 -12.17
C ASP A 264 -12.13 -15.77 -11.72
N ILE A 265 -11.38 -15.18 -12.64
CA ILE A 265 -10.05 -14.60 -12.40
C ILE A 265 -10.21 -13.16 -11.87
N ALA A 266 -9.71 -12.92 -10.66
CA ALA A 266 -9.84 -11.61 -10.00
C ALA A 266 -9.19 -10.46 -10.80
N SER A 267 -8.11 -10.70 -11.54
CA SER A 267 -7.45 -9.70 -12.40
C SER A 267 -8.33 -9.29 -13.58
N GLU A 268 -9.05 -10.21 -14.22
CA GLU A 268 -9.97 -9.92 -15.33
C GLU A 268 -11.17 -9.13 -14.84
N LYS A 269 -11.70 -9.49 -13.69
CA LYS A 269 -12.81 -8.76 -13.05
C LYS A 269 -12.40 -7.35 -12.64
N LEU A 270 -11.18 -7.19 -12.15
CA LEU A 270 -10.60 -5.86 -11.86
C LEU A 270 -10.47 -5.01 -13.13
N GLU A 271 -10.00 -5.60 -14.23
CA GLU A 271 -9.90 -4.91 -15.52
C GLU A 271 -11.26 -4.48 -16.06
N GLN A 272 -12.29 -5.34 -15.97
CA GLN A 272 -13.66 -5.01 -16.35
C GLN A 272 -14.22 -3.84 -15.54
N VAL A 273 -14.04 -3.84 -14.21
CA VAL A 273 -14.50 -2.76 -13.33
C VAL A 273 -13.83 -1.44 -13.69
N LEU A 274 -12.53 -1.47 -13.96
CA LEU A 274 -11.78 -0.27 -14.37
C LEU A 274 -12.20 0.20 -15.76
N GLY A 275 -12.46 -0.72 -16.70
CA GLY A 275 -13.02 -0.39 -18.02
C GLY A 275 -14.32 0.39 -17.88
N LEU A 276 -15.30 -0.16 -17.18
CA LEU A 276 -16.59 0.51 -16.91
C LEU A 276 -16.40 1.87 -16.23
N LEU A 277 -15.47 1.95 -15.29
CA LEU A 277 -15.23 3.21 -14.57
C LEU A 277 -14.67 4.30 -15.48
N PHE A 278 -13.80 3.97 -16.43
CA PHE A 278 -13.17 4.94 -17.31
C PHE A 278 -13.93 5.18 -18.62
N GLU A 279 -14.76 4.22 -19.09
CA GLU A 279 -15.66 4.37 -20.24
C GLU A 279 -16.85 5.27 -19.94
N ALA A 280 -17.48 5.11 -18.76
CA ALA A 280 -18.64 5.90 -18.34
C ALA A 280 -18.38 7.43 -18.25
N GLY A 281 -17.13 7.85 -18.31
CA GLY A 281 -16.75 9.28 -18.38
C GLY A 281 -16.73 9.87 -19.80
N GLY A 282 -16.91 9.03 -20.83
CA GLY A 282 -16.85 9.46 -22.26
C GLY A 282 -18.19 9.87 -22.86
N GLU A 283 -19.29 9.40 -22.32
CA GLU A 283 -20.62 9.82 -22.78
C GLU A 283 -21.09 11.07 -22.03
N LYS A 284 -20.64 12.25 -22.48
CA LYS A 284 -21.38 13.46 -22.22
C LYS A 284 -22.72 13.36 -22.94
N SER A 285 -23.79 13.27 -22.15
CA SER A 285 -25.15 13.44 -22.58
C SER A 285 -25.26 14.57 -23.61
N SER A 286 -25.54 14.21 -24.85
CA SER A 286 -26.25 15.03 -25.78
C SER A 286 -27.73 15.01 -25.32
N LEU A 287 -28.09 15.93 -24.47
CA LEU A 287 -29.46 16.39 -24.23
C LEU A 287 -29.44 17.88 -24.12
#